data_84eff02876cf9c45f0eeb255649ec6f9
#
_entry.id   84eff02876cf9c45f0eeb255649ec6f9
#
_cell.length_a   1.000
_cell.length_b   1.000
_cell.length_c   1.000
_cell.angle_alpha   90.00
_cell.angle_beta   90.00
_cell.angle_gamma   90.00
#
_symmetry.space_group_name_H-M   'P 1'
#
loop_
_entity.id
_entity.type
_entity.pdbx_description
1 polymer ?
#
loop_
_entity_poly.entity_id
_entity_poly.type
_entity_poly.pdbx_seq_one_letter_code
_entity_poly.pdbx_strand_id
1 'polypeptide(L)'
;SHRNILATLFSWALVTTLKREVDNADANQAKDSQTASEPQNQSAILHCVPLFHVTGSHSGFLMSIIAGRKMVMMPKWDPGLALQLIQDEKIGAITGVPTQTWDLLTHPDRDKYDLSTFKELSGGGAPRPPEHVKKLKDGFKDSEPSIGYGLTETNAAGTLNLGKDYLNHPGSCGRAIPPVTDVGIIDENWNFLSEPKVVGEIVIKSPANMVGYWKNEEATKEVFNDDGWFKSGDLGYIDDGFVYIVDRVKDMVIRGGENISCIEVETAIYSHASVQEAAVFGIPEERLGETLCVAICVKPSMELSEQELRDFLQDKLAAFKIPSLMQIAYEELPRVASGKFSKTQLRDIFVSNGKN
;
A
#
# COMPACT_ATOMS: atom_id res chain seq x y z
N SER A 1 9.69 5.84 20.95
CA SER A 1 10.11 7.07 21.64
C SER A 1 9.89 8.29 20.76
N HIS A 2 9.88 9.51 21.33
CA HIS A 2 9.80 10.74 20.55
C HIS A 2 10.89 10.83 19.48
N ARG A 3 12.11 10.37 19.77
CA ARG A 3 13.22 10.33 18.82
C ARG A 3 12.86 9.55 17.56
N ASN A 4 12.26 8.37 17.71
CA ASN A 4 11.90 7.52 16.57
C ASN A 4 10.83 8.20 15.69
N ILE A 5 9.83 8.82 16.31
CA ILE A 5 8.79 9.57 15.59
C ILE A 5 9.41 10.75 14.84
N LEU A 6 10.25 11.55 15.50
CA LEU A 6 10.91 12.69 14.88
C LEU A 6 11.82 12.27 13.71
N ALA A 7 12.52 11.14 13.83
CA ALA A 7 13.34 10.62 12.74
C ALA A 7 12.50 10.37 11.48
N THR A 8 11.34 9.74 11.62
CA THR A 8 10.40 9.55 10.50
C THR A 8 9.94 10.88 9.91
N LEU A 9 9.44 11.80 10.75
CA LEU A 9 8.86 13.05 10.29
C LEU A 9 9.89 13.94 9.56
N PHE A 10 11.11 14.02 10.06
CA PHE A 10 12.18 14.77 9.40
C PHE A 10 12.65 14.11 8.11
N SER A 11 12.70 12.76 8.03
CA SER A 11 13.02 12.06 6.79
C SER A 11 11.98 12.33 5.71
N TRP A 12 10.68 12.28 6.04
CA TRP A 12 9.62 12.61 5.08
C TRP A 12 9.65 14.08 4.67
N ALA A 13 9.87 15.00 5.61
CA ALA A 13 10.00 16.43 5.29
C ALA A 13 11.17 16.68 4.34
N LEU A 14 12.31 16.01 4.55
CA LEU A 14 13.48 16.08 3.66
C LEU A 14 13.14 15.58 2.26
N VAL A 15 12.55 14.37 2.15
CA VAL A 15 12.18 13.79 0.84
C VAL A 15 11.21 14.71 0.09
N THR A 16 10.20 15.23 0.77
CA THR A 16 9.23 16.16 0.16
C THR A 16 9.91 17.43 -0.33
N THR A 17 10.87 17.96 0.45
CA THR A 17 11.63 19.15 0.07
C THR A 17 12.53 18.88 -1.12
N LEU A 18 13.28 17.77 -1.10
CA LEU A 18 14.16 17.38 -2.21
C LEU A 18 13.37 17.16 -3.50
N LYS A 19 12.23 16.45 -3.42
CA LYS A 19 11.36 16.27 -4.58
C LYS A 19 10.93 17.61 -5.17
N ARG A 20 10.46 18.54 -4.35
CA ARG A 20 10.06 19.89 -4.80
C ARG A 20 11.20 20.64 -5.49
N GLU A 21 12.42 20.55 -4.97
CA GLU A 21 13.58 21.20 -5.57
C GLU A 21 13.95 20.58 -6.95
N VAL A 22 13.86 19.24 -7.05
CA VAL A 22 14.07 18.55 -8.33
C VAL A 22 12.98 18.94 -9.34
N ASP A 23 11.71 18.91 -8.95
CA ASP A 23 10.60 19.30 -9.83
C ASP A 23 10.72 20.75 -10.30
N ASN A 24 11.14 21.67 -9.43
CA ASN A 24 11.42 23.07 -9.76
C ASN A 24 12.59 23.22 -10.74
N ALA A 25 13.66 22.44 -10.56
CA ALA A 25 14.79 22.45 -11.47
C ALA A 25 14.40 21.97 -12.88
N ASP A 26 13.64 20.88 -12.96
CA ASP A 26 13.09 20.37 -14.25
C ASP A 26 12.16 21.40 -14.90
N ALA A 27 11.31 22.07 -14.12
CA ALA A 27 10.40 23.11 -14.63
C ALA A 27 11.14 24.37 -15.11
N ASN A 28 12.22 24.78 -14.44
CA ASN A 28 13.04 25.92 -14.82
C ASN A 28 13.87 25.65 -16.09
N GLN A 29 14.27 24.41 -16.34
CA GLN A 29 14.90 24.02 -17.61
C GLN A 29 13.91 24.07 -18.79
N ALA A 30 12.60 23.94 -18.50
CA ALA A 30 11.53 23.97 -19.51
C ALA A 30 10.92 25.37 -19.75
N LYS A 31 11.26 26.37 -18.92
CA LYS A 31 10.69 27.72 -18.97
C LYS A 31 11.79 28.79 -19.00
N ASP A 32 11.95 29.37 -20.18
CA ASP A 32 12.55 30.70 -20.38
C ASP A 32 11.44 31.74 -20.13
N SER A 33 11.01 31.98 -18.88
CA SER A 33 10.29 33.20 -18.49
C SER A 33 9.87 33.22 -17.01
N GLN A 34 10.18 34.33 -16.37
CA GLN A 34 9.74 34.76 -15.04
C GLN A 34 8.22 34.84 -14.96
N THR A 35 7.60 34.06 -14.09
CA THR A 35 6.28 34.37 -13.55
C THR A 35 6.38 34.43 -12.04
N ALA A 36 6.01 35.59 -11.47
CA ALA A 36 5.89 35.81 -10.04
C ALA A 36 4.97 34.73 -9.42
N SER A 37 5.42 34.14 -8.33
CA SER A 37 4.63 33.19 -7.56
C SER A 37 3.40 33.89 -7.00
N GLU A 38 2.20 33.45 -7.39
CA GLU A 38 0.96 33.84 -6.70
C GLU A 38 1.05 33.47 -5.21
N PRO A 39 0.35 34.21 -4.32
CA PRO A 39 0.32 33.87 -2.90
C PRO A 39 -0.22 32.45 -2.74
N GLN A 40 0.64 31.56 -2.24
CA GLN A 40 0.25 30.16 -2.02
C GLN A 40 -0.81 30.13 -0.92
N ASN A 41 -2.04 29.76 -1.28
CA ASN A 41 -3.05 29.38 -0.31
C ASN A 41 -2.51 28.25 0.56
N GLN A 42 -2.87 28.24 1.85
CA GLN A 42 -2.54 27.18 2.78
C GLN A 42 -2.90 25.82 2.16
N SER A 43 -1.94 24.92 2.01
CA SER A 43 -2.21 23.58 1.46
C SER A 43 -3.18 22.81 2.37
N ALA A 44 -4.12 22.08 1.78
CA ALA A 44 -5.10 21.28 2.50
C ALA A 44 -4.95 19.80 2.20
N ILE A 45 -5.16 18.96 3.23
CA ILE A 45 -5.13 17.50 3.13
C ILE A 45 -6.45 16.89 3.60
N LEU A 46 -6.93 15.87 2.89
CA LEU A 46 -8.03 15.03 3.36
C LEU A 46 -7.48 13.96 4.30
N HIS A 47 -7.95 13.99 5.55
CA HIS A 47 -7.57 13.04 6.58
C HIS A 47 -8.70 12.04 6.83
N CYS A 48 -8.56 10.83 6.32
CA CYS A 48 -9.57 9.77 6.34
C CYS A 48 -9.08 8.46 6.97
N VAL A 49 -7.87 8.45 7.56
CA VAL A 49 -7.30 7.29 8.26
C VAL A 49 -7.37 7.52 9.77
N PRO A 50 -7.80 6.53 10.56
CA PRO A 50 -7.89 6.68 12.01
C PRO A 50 -6.56 7.09 12.67
N LEU A 51 -6.63 8.00 13.65
CA LEU A 51 -5.44 8.51 14.35
C LEU A 51 -4.72 7.47 15.22
N PHE A 52 -5.37 6.36 15.56
CA PHE A 52 -4.69 5.25 16.25
C PHE A 52 -3.79 4.41 15.32
N HIS A 53 -3.92 4.57 14.00
CA HIS A 53 -3.06 3.95 13.01
C HIS A 53 -1.90 4.88 12.66
N VAL A 54 -0.69 4.33 12.53
CA VAL A 54 0.54 5.12 12.26
C VAL A 54 0.45 5.96 10.98
N THR A 55 -0.22 5.49 9.95
CA THR A 55 -0.49 6.29 8.73
C THR A 55 -1.32 7.52 9.06
N GLY A 56 -2.38 7.38 9.85
CA GLY A 56 -3.22 8.51 10.27
C GLY A 56 -2.48 9.47 11.18
N SER A 57 -1.85 8.97 12.25
CA SER A 57 -1.18 9.82 13.24
C SER A 57 0.10 10.47 12.73
N HIS A 58 0.95 9.75 11.99
CA HIS A 58 2.27 10.27 11.59
C HIS A 58 2.21 10.97 10.23
N SER A 59 1.82 10.26 9.14
CA SER A 59 1.84 10.86 7.81
C SER A 59 0.67 11.83 7.57
N GLY A 60 -0.48 11.57 8.17
CA GLY A 60 -1.63 12.49 8.11
C GLY A 60 -1.49 13.66 9.10
N PHE A 61 -1.60 13.38 10.41
CA PHE A 61 -1.74 14.41 11.43
C PHE A 61 -0.42 15.14 11.73
N LEU A 62 0.64 14.45 12.18
CA LEU A 62 1.89 15.10 12.59
C LEU A 62 2.60 15.82 11.43
N MET A 63 2.60 15.22 10.24
CA MET A 63 3.14 15.90 9.05
C MET A 63 2.35 17.13 8.65
N SER A 64 1.02 17.14 8.88
CA SER A 64 0.21 18.34 8.62
C SER A 64 0.57 19.48 9.57
N ILE A 65 0.86 19.18 10.84
CA ILE A 65 1.33 20.19 11.81
C ILE A 65 2.67 20.77 11.37
N ILE A 66 3.64 19.91 11.00
CA ILE A 66 4.98 20.35 10.56
C ILE A 66 4.89 21.21 9.29
N ALA A 67 4.05 20.81 8.34
CA ALA A 67 3.89 21.50 7.06
C ALA A 67 2.92 22.71 7.12
N GLY A 68 2.28 22.98 8.25
CA GLY A 68 1.28 24.03 8.38
C GLY A 68 0.05 23.84 7.50
N ARG A 69 -0.35 22.57 7.24
CA ARG A 69 -1.48 22.23 6.36
C ARG A 69 -2.82 22.39 7.07
N LYS A 70 -3.83 22.84 6.34
CA LYS A 70 -5.23 22.69 6.73
C LYS A 70 -5.61 21.22 6.67
N MET A 71 -6.16 20.68 7.74
CA MET A 71 -6.56 19.28 7.81
C MET A 71 -8.08 19.16 7.82
N VAL A 72 -8.64 18.54 6.79
CA VAL A 72 -10.07 18.24 6.67
C VAL A 72 -10.27 16.79 7.06
N MET A 73 -11.00 16.55 8.15
CA MET A 73 -11.16 15.21 8.74
C MET A 73 -12.51 14.61 8.39
N MET A 74 -12.50 13.35 7.99
CA MET A 74 -13.72 12.56 7.79
C MET A 74 -13.86 11.52 8.92
N PRO A 75 -15.04 11.43 9.57
CA PRO A 75 -15.29 10.44 10.61
C PRO A 75 -15.41 9.01 10.07
N LYS A 76 -15.84 8.87 8.82
CA LYS A 76 -15.98 7.61 8.10
C LYS A 76 -15.68 7.87 6.63
N TRP A 77 -15.06 6.90 5.96
CA TRP A 77 -14.82 6.99 4.53
C TRP A 77 -16.13 6.96 3.74
N ASP A 78 -16.29 7.95 2.86
CA ASP A 78 -17.36 8.07 1.88
C ASP A 78 -16.78 8.80 0.66
N PRO A 79 -16.64 8.13 -0.49
CA PRO A 79 -15.98 8.71 -1.67
C PRO A 79 -16.76 9.89 -2.27
N GLY A 80 -18.10 9.90 -2.19
CA GLY A 80 -18.91 11.02 -2.67
C GLY A 80 -18.70 12.28 -1.84
N LEU A 81 -18.75 12.15 -0.50
CA LEU A 81 -18.41 13.24 0.42
C LEU A 81 -16.95 13.69 0.26
N ALA A 82 -16.03 12.75 0.03
CA ALA A 82 -14.62 13.09 -0.19
C ALA A 82 -14.43 13.95 -1.45
N LEU A 83 -15.09 13.63 -2.57
CA LEU A 83 -15.07 14.44 -3.79
C LEU A 83 -15.62 15.85 -3.56
N GLN A 84 -16.74 15.96 -2.83
CA GLN A 84 -17.32 17.25 -2.46
C GLN A 84 -16.35 18.08 -1.60
N LEU A 85 -15.75 17.46 -0.56
CA LEU A 85 -14.78 18.14 0.30
C LEU A 85 -13.51 18.57 -0.46
N ILE A 86 -13.04 17.78 -1.43
CA ILE A 86 -11.90 18.15 -2.27
C ILE A 86 -12.19 19.46 -3.00
N GLN A 87 -13.37 19.59 -3.59
CA GLN A 87 -13.80 20.81 -4.26
C GLN A 87 -13.97 22.00 -3.28
N ASP A 88 -14.78 21.80 -2.24
CA ASP A 88 -15.25 22.89 -1.36
C ASP A 88 -14.10 23.43 -0.47
N GLU A 89 -13.23 22.57 0.02
CA GLU A 89 -12.13 22.88 0.91
C GLU A 89 -10.78 23.09 0.19
N LYS A 90 -10.80 22.99 -1.16
CA LYS A 90 -9.60 23.10 -2.03
C LYS A 90 -8.48 22.15 -1.61
N ILE A 91 -8.83 20.89 -1.35
CA ILE A 91 -7.89 19.88 -0.89
C ILE A 91 -6.90 19.54 -2.00
N GLY A 92 -5.61 19.57 -1.66
CA GLY A 92 -4.51 19.25 -2.57
C GLY A 92 -3.98 17.84 -2.45
N ALA A 93 -4.23 17.18 -1.31
CA ALA A 93 -3.60 15.89 -1.00
C ALA A 93 -4.53 14.94 -0.26
N ILE A 94 -4.33 13.65 -0.47
CA ILE A 94 -4.83 12.55 0.37
C ILE A 94 -3.69 11.62 0.76
N THR A 95 -3.70 11.16 2.00
CA THR A 95 -2.87 10.03 2.44
C THR A 95 -3.77 8.98 3.04
N GLY A 96 -3.78 7.78 2.44
CA GLY A 96 -4.70 6.72 2.88
C GLY A 96 -4.30 5.34 2.37
N VAL A 97 -5.25 4.41 2.38
CA VAL A 97 -5.04 3.11 1.75
C VAL A 97 -5.34 3.19 0.25
N PRO A 98 -4.71 2.35 -0.59
CA PRO A 98 -4.88 2.39 -2.05
C PRO A 98 -6.32 2.31 -2.54
N THR A 99 -7.20 1.62 -1.81
CA THR A 99 -8.63 1.51 -2.14
C THR A 99 -9.32 2.87 -2.12
N GLN A 100 -8.97 3.77 -1.21
CA GLN A 100 -9.59 5.09 -1.12
C GLN A 100 -9.33 5.95 -2.37
N THR A 101 -8.11 5.93 -2.90
CA THR A 101 -7.82 6.63 -4.16
C THR A 101 -8.50 5.96 -5.36
N TRP A 102 -8.70 4.65 -5.30
CA TRP A 102 -9.44 3.91 -6.31
C TRP A 102 -10.93 4.23 -6.28
N ASP A 103 -11.54 4.30 -5.10
CA ASP A 103 -12.94 4.68 -4.92
C ASP A 103 -13.23 6.08 -5.47
N LEU A 104 -12.32 7.04 -5.25
CA LEU A 104 -12.41 8.39 -5.83
C LEU A 104 -12.36 8.34 -7.37
N LEU A 105 -11.45 7.53 -7.94
CA LEU A 105 -11.29 7.41 -9.38
C LEU A 105 -12.52 6.83 -10.05
N THR A 106 -13.12 5.81 -9.43
CA THR A 106 -14.22 5.02 -10.02
C THR A 106 -15.61 5.54 -9.64
N HIS A 107 -15.70 6.59 -8.81
CA HIS A 107 -16.98 7.16 -8.38
C HIS A 107 -17.76 7.70 -9.59
N PRO A 108 -19.05 7.34 -9.75
CA PRO A 108 -19.84 7.71 -10.92
C PRO A 108 -20.02 9.23 -11.09
N ASP A 109 -20.01 9.97 -10.00
CA ASP A 109 -20.18 11.42 -10.00
C ASP A 109 -18.86 12.20 -9.98
N ARG A 110 -17.69 11.53 -10.12
CA ARG A 110 -16.37 12.18 -10.03
C ARG A 110 -16.25 13.42 -10.91
N ASP A 111 -16.71 13.31 -12.14
CA ASP A 111 -16.58 14.38 -13.15
C ASP A 111 -17.51 15.57 -12.91
N LYS A 112 -18.38 15.51 -11.87
CA LYS A 112 -19.23 16.64 -11.45
C LYS A 112 -18.51 17.62 -10.54
N TYR A 113 -17.33 17.25 -10.00
CA TYR A 113 -16.58 18.04 -9.02
C TYR A 113 -15.33 18.67 -9.64
N ASP A 114 -14.99 19.88 -9.17
CA ASP A 114 -13.72 20.52 -9.48
C ASP A 114 -12.59 19.92 -8.63
N LEU A 115 -11.78 19.06 -9.23
CA LEU A 115 -10.64 18.40 -8.62
C LEU A 115 -9.29 19.01 -9.01
N SER A 116 -9.29 20.23 -9.56
CA SER A 116 -8.08 20.91 -10.08
C SER A 116 -6.99 21.16 -9.03
N THR A 117 -7.39 21.27 -7.75
CA THR A 117 -6.45 21.42 -6.63
C THR A 117 -5.83 20.11 -6.18
N PHE A 118 -6.39 18.94 -6.54
CA PHE A 118 -6.01 17.63 -6.04
C PHE A 118 -4.76 17.09 -6.77
N LYS A 119 -3.59 17.21 -6.14
CA LYS A 119 -2.28 16.97 -6.76
C LYS A 119 -1.54 15.74 -6.19
N GLU A 120 -1.77 15.36 -4.94
CA GLU A 120 -1.03 14.30 -4.26
C GLU A 120 -1.96 13.13 -3.88
N LEU A 121 -1.75 11.97 -4.50
CA LEU A 121 -2.50 10.73 -4.22
C LEU A 121 -1.59 9.70 -3.55
N SER A 122 -1.32 9.91 -2.26
CA SER A 122 -0.45 9.05 -1.49
C SER A 122 -1.19 7.84 -0.94
N GLY A 123 -0.60 6.66 -1.12
CA GLY A 123 -1.08 5.40 -0.58
C GLY A 123 -0.06 4.74 0.34
N GLY A 124 -0.56 3.89 1.23
CA GLY A 124 0.30 3.07 2.09
C GLY A 124 -0.47 2.05 2.91
N GLY A 125 0.25 1.17 3.59
CA GLY A 125 -0.34 0.19 4.50
C GLY A 125 -1.05 -0.99 3.82
N ALA A 126 -1.19 -1.00 2.51
CA ALA A 126 -1.68 -2.11 1.70
C ALA A 126 -1.03 -2.08 0.31
N PRO A 127 -0.92 -3.21 -0.40
CA PRO A 127 -0.45 -3.22 -1.78
C PRO A 127 -1.44 -2.48 -2.70
N ARG A 128 -0.91 -1.90 -3.78
CA ARG A 128 -1.71 -1.33 -4.86
C ARG A 128 -1.44 -2.13 -6.14
N PRO A 129 -2.49 -2.65 -6.82
CA PRO A 129 -2.31 -3.30 -8.10
C PRO A 129 -1.58 -2.39 -9.09
N PRO A 130 -0.54 -2.87 -9.81
CA PRO A 130 0.24 -2.05 -10.75
C PRO A 130 -0.60 -1.32 -11.79
N GLU A 131 -1.68 -1.93 -12.29
CA GLU A 131 -2.59 -1.33 -13.27
C GLU A 131 -3.32 -0.09 -12.73
N HIS A 132 -3.51 0.00 -11.40
CA HIS A 132 -4.16 1.14 -10.77
C HIS A 132 -3.30 2.39 -10.84
N VAL A 133 -1.96 2.26 -10.84
CA VAL A 133 -1.04 3.41 -10.84
C VAL A 133 -1.23 4.24 -12.11
N LYS A 134 -1.23 3.58 -13.28
CA LYS A 134 -1.45 4.25 -14.56
C LYS A 134 -2.86 4.83 -14.65
N LYS A 135 -3.88 4.07 -14.24
CA LYS A 135 -5.29 4.54 -14.28
C LYS A 135 -5.50 5.76 -13.38
N LEU A 136 -4.85 5.81 -12.20
CA LEU A 136 -4.88 6.99 -11.33
C LEU A 136 -4.24 8.20 -12.01
N LYS A 137 -3.07 8.02 -12.65
CA LYS A 137 -2.41 9.11 -13.39
C LYS A 137 -3.25 9.61 -14.57
N ASP A 138 -3.87 8.71 -15.32
CA ASP A 138 -4.72 9.05 -16.46
C ASP A 138 -6.01 9.75 -16.01
N GLY A 139 -6.61 9.31 -14.90
CA GLY A 139 -7.85 9.85 -14.35
C GLY A 139 -7.68 11.16 -13.57
N PHE A 140 -6.52 11.37 -12.95
CA PHE A 140 -6.15 12.60 -12.25
C PHE A 140 -4.88 13.17 -12.88
N LYS A 141 -5.02 13.73 -14.10
CA LYS A 141 -3.91 14.12 -14.98
C LYS A 141 -2.84 15.00 -14.33
N ASP A 142 -3.28 15.91 -13.46
CA ASP A 142 -2.40 16.86 -12.76
C ASP A 142 -1.90 16.34 -11.42
N SER A 143 -2.25 15.11 -11.05
CA SER A 143 -1.88 14.50 -9.78
C SER A 143 -0.76 13.50 -9.94
N GLU A 144 -0.04 13.26 -8.85
CA GLU A 144 1.01 12.26 -8.77
C GLU A 144 0.65 11.18 -7.77
N PRO A 145 0.41 9.93 -8.25
CA PRO A 145 0.29 8.80 -7.36
C PRO A 145 1.63 8.50 -6.70
N SER A 146 1.56 8.09 -5.44
CA SER A 146 2.72 7.62 -4.68
C SER A 146 2.33 6.46 -3.77
N ILE A 147 3.32 5.70 -3.32
CA ILE A 147 3.11 4.65 -2.32
C ILE A 147 4.28 4.63 -1.34
N GLY A 148 3.96 4.43 -0.05
CA GLY A 148 4.94 4.20 1.01
C GLY A 148 4.75 2.82 1.62
N TYR A 149 5.86 2.18 1.97
CA TYR A 149 5.89 0.96 2.76
C TYR A 149 6.60 1.21 4.08
N GLY A 150 6.03 0.66 5.12
CA GLY A 150 6.53 0.67 6.47
C GLY A 150 5.51 0.05 7.42
N LEU A 151 5.93 -0.20 8.63
CA LEU A 151 5.17 -0.88 9.67
C LEU A 151 4.95 0.06 10.86
N THR A 152 4.07 -0.31 11.77
CA THR A 152 3.91 0.39 13.06
C THR A 152 5.23 0.41 13.81
N GLU A 153 5.97 -0.68 13.78
CA GLU A 153 7.28 -0.88 14.39
C GLU A 153 8.38 0.01 13.82
N THR A 154 8.20 0.52 12.60
CA THR A 154 9.12 1.47 11.95
C THR A 154 8.57 2.89 11.89
N ASN A 155 7.52 3.20 12.64
CA ASN A 155 6.78 4.47 12.56
C ASN A 155 6.33 4.83 11.13
N ALA A 156 5.95 3.81 10.33
CA ALA A 156 5.62 3.87 8.92
C ALA A 156 6.77 4.30 7.98
N ALA A 157 8.00 4.33 8.46
CA ALA A 157 9.18 4.60 7.64
C ALA A 157 9.83 3.28 7.18
N GLY A 158 10.04 3.15 5.90
CA GLY A 158 10.71 2.04 5.24
C GLY A 158 11.10 2.48 3.84
N THR A 159 10.19 2.38 2.89
CA THR A 159 10.42 2.80 1.51
C THR A 159 9.36 3.78 1.01
N LEU A 160 9.69 4.47 -0.08
CA LEU A 160 8.79 5.42 -0.72
C LEU A 160 9.00 5.37 -2.25
N ASN A 161 7.90 5.29 -2.99
CA ASN A 161 7.88 5.34 -4.45
C ASN A 161 7.06 6.54 -4.92
N LEU A 162 7.69 7.44 -5.64
CA LEU A 162 7.14 8.76 -5.99
C LEU A 162 7.23 9.06 -7.48
N GLY A 163 6.27 9.81 -8.00
CA GLY A 163 6.34 10.46 -9.30
C GLY A 163 6.69 9.51 -10.45
N LYS A 164 7.70 9.87 -11.25
CA LYS A 164 8.13 9.09 -12.42
C LYS A 164 8.62 7.69 -12.05
N ASP A 165 9.29 7.54 -10.91
CA ASP A 165 9.77 6.22 -10.44
C ASP A 165 8.59 5.28 -10.19
N TYR A 166 7.51 5.78 -9.60
CA TYR A 166 6.33 4.95 -9.37
C TYR A 166 5.59 4.57 -10.66
N LEU A 167 5.59 5.44 -11.66
CA LEU A 167 5.02 5.11 -12.97
C LEU A 167 5.85 4.07 -13.73
N ASN A 168 7.18 4.10 -13.57
CA ASN A 168 8.11 3.17 -14.19
C ASN A 168 8.20 1.83 -13.44
N HIS A 169 8.01 1.85 -12.11
CA HIS A 169 8.08 0.68 -11.23
C HIS A 169 6.78 0.53 -10.40
N PRO A 170 5.62 0.34 -11.06
CA PRO A 170 4.31 0.38 -10.39
C PRO A 170 4.07 -0.78 -9.41
N GLY A 171 4.82 -1.88 -9.54
CA GLY A 171 4.78 -3.02 -8.60
C GLY A 171 5.72 -2.86 -7.40
N SER A 172 6.57 -1.84 -7.39
CA SER A 172 7.52 -1.60 -6.30
C SER A 172 6.94 -0.68 -5.22
N CYS A 173 7.29 -0.94 -3.97
CA CYS A 173 7.04 -0.01 -2.87
C CYS A 173 8.13 1.09 -2.74
N GLY A 174 9.10 1.13 -3.67
CA GLY A 174 10.08 2.20 -3.79
C GLY A 174 11.44 1.89 -3.21
N ARG A 175 12.19 2.96 -2.96
CA ARG A 175 13.54 2.93 -2.38
C ARG A 175 13.50 3.28 -0.90
N ALA A 176 14.53 2.88 -0.16
CA ALA A 176 14.70 3.25 1.24
C ALA A 176 14.59 4.78 1.43
N ILE A 177 13.90 5.20 2.48
CA ILE A 177 13.69 6.64 2.78
C ILE A 177 15.00 7.25 3.30
N PRO A 178 15.63 8.17 2.54
CA PRO A 178 16.87 8.80 3.00
C PRO A 178 16.62 9.77 4.17
N PRO A 179 17.67 10.18 4.90
CA PRO A 179 19.06 9.76 4.75
C PRO A 179 19.45 8.59 5.69
N VAL A 180 18.53 8.10 6.51
CA VAL A 180 18.86 7.28 7.70
C VAL A 180 18.16 5.93 7.73
N THR A 181 17.49 5.56 6.66
CA THR A 181 16.82 4.26 6.56
C THR A 181 17.55 3.38 5.56
N ASP A 182 17.96 2.21 6.01
CA ASP A 182 18.52 1.14 5.20
C ASP A 182 17.50 0.01 5.09
N VAL A 183 17.39 -0.61 3.93
CA VAL A 183 16.56 -1.77 3.67
C VAL A 183 17.43 -2.87 3.08
N GLY A 184 17.28 -4.08 3.59
CA GLY A 184 17.98 -5.27 3.12
C GLY A 184 17.05 -6.46 2.97
N ILE A 185 17.54 -7.50 2.34
CA ILE A 185 16.88 -8.80 2.21
C ILE A 185 17.77 -9.82 2.90
N ILE A 186 17.19 -10.70 3.72
CA ILE A 186 17.90 -11.74 4.45
C ILE A 186 17.28 -13.12 4.25
N ASP A 187 18.09 -14.15 4.48
CA ASP A 187 17.62 -15.51 4.67
C ASP A 187 17.22 -15.79 6.14
N GLU A 188 16.82 -17.03 6.42
CA GLU A 188 16.43 -17.47 7.77
C GLU A 188 17.53 -17.31 8.82
N ASN A 189 18.80 -17.33 8.41
CA ASN A 189 19.99 -17.25 9.25
C ASN A 189 20.58 -15.84 9.37
N TRP A 190 19.83 -14.79 8.99
CA TRP A 190 20.27 -13.40 8.96
C TRP A 190 21.40 -13.11 7.97
N ASN A 191 21.65 -13.96 6.97
CA ASN A 191 22.60 -13.65 5.90
C ASN A 191 21.94 -12.72 4.89
N PHE A 192 22.62 -11.62 4.54
CA PHE A 192 22.14 -10.68 3.54
C PHE A 192 22.22 -11.29 2.13
N LEU A 193 21.12 -11.19 1.40
CA LEU A 193 20.98 -11.62 0.02
C LEU A 193 21.19 -10.41 -0.89
N SER A 194 22.35 -10.34 -1.55
CA SER A 194 22.74 -9.18 -2.38
C SER A 194 22.42 -9.35 -3.86
N GLU A 195 22.11 -10.57 -4.30
CA GLU A 195 21.77 -10.85 -5.69
C GLU A 195 20.40 -10.24 -6.06
N PRO A 196 20.28 -9.58 -7.21
CA PRO A 196 19.02 -9.00 -7.66
C PRO A 196 17.91 -10.05 -7.76
N LYS A 197 16.71 -9.68 -7.34
CA LYS A 197 15.49 -10.49 -7.42
C LYS A 197 15.48 -11.78 -6.59
N VAL A 198 16.47 -11.98 -5.72
CA VAL A 198 16.43 -13.09 -4.76
C VAL A 198 15.47 -12.73 -3.64
N VAL A 199 14.48 -13.60 -3.44
CA VAL A 199 13.43 -13.39 -2.42
C VAL A 199 13.94 -13.84 -1.06
N GLY A 200 13.74 -12.99 -0.06
CA GLY A 200 14.00 -13.25 1.34
C GLY A 200 13.16 -12.32 2.23
N GLU A 201 13.40 -12.33 3.52
CA GLU A 201 12.69 -11.44 4.45
C GLU A 201 13.25 -10.02 4.37
N ILE A 202 12.36 -9.04 4.24
CA ILE A 202 12.72 -7.62 4.24
C ILE A 202 13.11 -7.22 5.66
N VAL A 203 14.30 -6.62 5.80
CA VAL A 203 14.76 -6.04 7.06
C VAL A 203 14.99 -4.53 6.91
N ILE A 204 14.72 -3.79 7.99
CA ILE A 204 14.80 -2.34 8.00
C ILE A 204 15.67 -1.90 9.17
N LYS A 205 16.69 -1.06 8.89
CA LYS A 205 17.51 -0.40 9.91
C LYS A 205 17.28 1.11 9.83
N SER A 206 16.75 1.68 10.89
CA SER A 206 16.44 3.11 10.93
C SER A 206 16.33 3.60 12.37
N PRO A 207 16.71 4.85 12.66
CA PRO A 207 16.38 5.49 13.94
C PRO A 207 14.87 5.68 14.14
N ALA A 208 14.07 5.46 13.09
CA ALA A 208 12.61 5.43 13.17
C ALA A 208 12.08 4.13 13.78
N ASN A 209 12.86 3.04 13.82
CA ASN A 209 12.43 1.76 14.37
C ASN A 209 12.04 1.89 15.84
N MET A 210 11.04 1.14 16.26
CA MET A 210 10.62 1.05 17.67
C MET A 210 11.79 0.63 18.58
N VAL A 211 11.67 0.93 19.86
CA VAL A 211 12.61 0.44 20.88
C VAL A 211 12.38 -1.04 21.19
N GLY A 212 11.13 -1.49 21.07
CA GLY A 212 10.72 -2.85 21.31
C GLY A 212 9.22 -2.95 21.63
N TYR A 213 8.73 -4.15 21.74
CA TYR A 213 7.36 -4.43 22.17
C TYR A 213 7.21 -4.22 23.69
N TRP A 214 6.16 -3.52 24.08
CA TRP A 214 5.90 -3.18 25.48
C TRP A 214 5.75 -4.44 26.34
N LYS A 215 6.60 -4.57 27.36
CA LYS A 215 6.62 -5.74 28.30
C LYS A 215 6.72 -7.09 27.60
N ASN A 216 7.33 -7.15 26.41
CA ASN A 216 7.56 -8.39 25.67
C ASN A 216 8.97 -8.37 25.05
N GLU A 217 9.96 -8.64 25.92
CA GLU A 217 11.38 -8.67 25.51
C GLU A 217 11.67 -9.86 24.58
N GLU A 218 11.00 -10.98 24.75
CA GLU A 218 11.19 -12.17 23.93
C GLU A 218 10.81 -11.88 22.48
N ALA A 219 9.59 -11.41 22.22
CA ALA A 219 9.17 -10.99 20.88
C ALA A 219 10.03 -9.86 20.31
N THR A 220 10.60 -8.99 21.17
CA THR A 220 11.52 -7.94 20.70
C THR A 220 12.83 -8.54 20.17
N LYS A 221 13.40 -9.52 20.90
CA LYS A 221 14.63 -10.21 20.50
C LYS A 221 14.46 -11.07 19.24
N GLU A 222 13.27 -11.59 18.99
CA GLU A 222 12.98 -12.35 17.76
C GLU A 222 13.05 -11.51 16.48
N VAL A 223 12.73 -10.22 16.58
CA VAL A 223 12.61 -9.33 15.42
C VAL A 223 13.79 -8.38 15.24
N PHE A 224 14.70 -8.26 16.21
CA PHE A 224 15.91 -7.43 16.10
C PHE A 224 17.18 -8.29 16.21
N ASN A 225 18.15 -7.98 15.37
CA ASN A 225 19.51 -8.46 15.59
C ASN A 225 20.35 -7.42 16.37
N ASP A 226 21.58 -7.82 16.75
CA ASP A 226 22.50 -6.98 17.53
C ASP A 226 22.95 -5.70 16.80
N ASP A 227 22.89 -5.69 15.47
CA ASP A 227 23.23 -4.54 14.64
C ASP A 227 22.06 -3.55 14.46
N GLY A 228 20.88 -3.85 15.03
CA GLY A 228 19.69 -3.00 15.00
C GLY A 228 18.85 -3.13 13.73
N TRP A 229 19.03 -4.19 12.94
CA TRP A 229 18.11 -4.54 11.87
C TRP A 229 16.84 -5.16 12.42
N PHE A 230 15.72 -4.72 11.90
CA PHE A 230 14.37 -5.16 12.28
C PHE A 230 13.77 -6.05 11.18
N LYS A 231 13.31 -7.24 11.53
CA LYS A 231 12.56 -8.16 10.67
C LYS A 231 11.15 -7.65 10.47
N SER A 232 10.75 -7.43 9.23
CA SER A 232 9.42 -6.90 8.92
C SER A 232 8.31 -7.95 8.96
N GLY A 233 8.63 -9.22 8.80
CA GLY A 233 7.67 -10.29 8.55
C GLY A 233 7.10 -10.26 7.13
N ASP A 234 7.63 -9.43 6.24
CA ASP A 234 7.26 -9.36 4.83
C ASP A 234 8.39 -9.95 3.97
N LEU A 235 8.04 -10.77 2.98
CA LEU A 235 8.96 -11.30 1.99
C LEU A 235 9.05 -10.36 0.79
N GLY A 236 10.26 -10.21 0.25
CA GLY A 236 10.47 -9.36 -0.90
C GLY A 236 11.84 -9.54 -1.53
N TYR A 237 12.12 -8.73 -2.51
CA TYR A 237 13.42 -8.65 -3.18
C TYR A 237 13.76 -7.20 -3.54
N ILE A 238 15.03 -6.96 -3.83
CA ILE A 238 15.52 -5.67 -4.34
C ILE A 238 15.96 -5.86 -5.80
N ASP A 239 15.54 -4.94 -6.67
CA ASP A 239 15.99 -4.86 -8.06
C ASP A 239 16.28 -3.40 -8.40
N ASP A 240 17.49 -3.09 -8.82
CA ASP A 240 17.97 -1.72 -9.10
C ASP A 240 17.68 -0.72 -7.94
N GLY A 241 17.80 -1.19 -6.70
CA GLY A 241 17.52 -0.41 -5.49
C GLY A 241 16.05 -0.21 -5.17
N PHE A 242 15.13 -0.71 -5.99
CA PHE A 242 13.70 -0.74 -5.71
C PHE A 242 13.31 -2.00 -4.96
N VAL A 243 12.52 -1.84 -3.91
CA VAL A 243 11.99 -2.93 -3.09
C VAL A 243 10.65 -3.40 -3.64
N TYR A 244 10.51 -4.70 -3.82
CA TYR A 244 9.29 -5.36 -4.26
C TYR A 244 8.82 -6.31 -3.16
N ILE A 245 7.61 -6.11 -2.68
CA ILE A 245 6.99 -7.01 -1.69
C ILE A 245 6.36 -8.18 -2.45
N VAL A 246 6.70 -9.39 -2.05
CA VAL A 246 6.15 -10.63 -2.62
C VAL A 246 4.93 -11.07 -1.83
N ASP A 247 5.06 -11.19 -0.51
CA ASP A 247 3.96 -11.51 0.41
C ASP A 247 4.38 -11.28 1.87
N ARG A 248 3.50 -11.62 2.79
CA ARG A 248 3.83 -11.76 4.20
C ARG A 248 4.26 -13.19 4.52
N VAL A 249 5.25 -13.34 5.38
CA VAL A 249 5.69 -14.67 5.86
C VAL A 249 4.49 -15.49 6.38
N LYS A 250 3.56 -14.86 7.10
CA LYS A 250 2.38 -15.49 7.70
C LYS A 250 1.18 -15.66 6.75
N ASP A 251 1.19 -14.98 5.62
CA ASP A 251 0.11 -15.01 4.63
C ASP A 251 0.46 -15.87 3.41
N MET A 252 1.73 -16.25 3.27
CA MET A 252 2.18 -17.22 2.26
C MET A 252 1.44 -18.54 2.46
N VAL A 253 0.77 -19.00 1.40
CA VAL A 253 0.05 -20.28 1.44
C VAL A 253 1.02 -21.41 1.10
N ILE A 254 1.16 -22.36 2.03
CA ILE A 254 2.04 -23.52 1.85
C ILE A 254 1.19 -24.73 1.44
N ARG A 255 1.19 -25.01 0.14
CA ARG A 255 0.36 -26.06 -0.43
C ARG A 255 1.18 -27.16 -1.07
N GLY A 256 1.22 -28.31 -0.44
CA GLY A 256 1.98 -29.46 -0.96
C GLY A 256 3.49 -29.24 -1.07
N GLY A 257 4.05 -28.36 -0.24
CA GLY A 257 5.45 -27.94 -0.26
C GLY A 257 5.75 -26.75 -1.18
N GLU A 258 4.75 -26.26 -1.92
CA GLU A 258 4.88 -25.07 -2.76
C GLU A 258 4.45 -23.82 -2.00
N ASN A 259 5.24 -22.76 -2.11
CA ASN A 259 4.95 -21.44 -1.54
C ASN A 259 4.15 -20.61 -2.55
N ILE A 260 2.92 -20.25 -2.21
CA ILE A 260 2.03 -19.46 -3.07
C ILE A 260 1.84 -18.08 -2.47
N SER A 261 2.28 -17.05 -3.21
CA SER A 261 2.03 -15.65 -2.83
C SER A 261 0.57 -15.28 -3.05
N CYS A 262 -0.10 -14.85 -1.98
CA CYS A 262 -1.44 -14.29 -2.07
C CYS A 262 -1.46 -13.03 -2.94
N ILE A 263 -0.44 -12.17 -2.84
CA ILE A 263 -0.33 -10.91 -3.61
C ILE A 263 -0.18 -11.19 -5.10
N GLU A 264 0.60 -12.20 -5.50
CA GLU A 264 0.73 -12.62 -6.90
C GLU A 264 -0.63 -13.03 -7.49
N VAL A 265 -1.37 -13.86 -6.75
CA VAL A 265 -2.68 -14.32 -7.16
C VAL A 265 -3.72 -13.19 -7.17
N GLU A 266 -3.74 -12.34 -6.14
CA GLU A 266 -4.57 -11.13 -6.08
C GLU A 266 -4.31 -10.21 -7.29
N THR A 267 -3.04 -9.98 -7.64
CA THR A 267 -2.64 -9.16 -8.80
C THR A 267 -3.18 -9.73 -10.11
N ALA A 268 -3.06 -11.05 -10.32
CA ALA A 268 -3.61 -11.70 -11.50
C ALA A 268 -5.14 -11.56 -11.57
N ILE A 269 -5.83 -11.74 -10.44
CA ILE A 269 -7.29 -11.61 -10.34
C ILE A 269 -7.75 -10.16 -10.61
N TYR A 270 -7.07 -9.16 -10.06
CA TYR A 270 -7.39 -7.74 -10.30
C TYR A 270 -7.24 -7.30 -11.76
N SER A 271 -6.50 -8.05 -12.58
CA SER A 271 -6.40 -7.77 -14.03
C SER A 271 -7.65 -8.20 -14.81
N HIS A 272 -8.61 -8.91 -14.18
CA HIS A 272 -9.91 -9.23 -14.78
C HIS A 272 -10.86 -8.02 -14.74
N ALA A 273 -11.51 -7.75 -15.88
CA ALA A 273 -12.34 -6.55 -16.06
C ALA A 273 -13.49 -6.43 -15.06
N SER A 274 -14.12 -7.56 -14.69
CA SER A 274 -15.29 -7.61 -13.80
C SER A 274 -14.93 -7.55 -12.31
N VAL A 275 -13.67 -7.67 -11.91
CA VAL A 275 -13.27 -7.71 -10.49
C VAL A 275 -13.17 -6.30 -9.93
N GLN A 276 -13.88 -6.06 -8.82
CA GLN A 276 -13.78 -4.85 -8.01
C GLN A 276 -12.82 -5.04 -6.85
N GLU A 277 -12.98 -6.14 -6.08
CA GLU A 277 -12.15 -6.49 -4.94
C GLU A 277 -11.78 -7.97 -4.98
N ALA A 278 -10.60 -8.30 -4.50
CA ALA A 278 -10.15 -9.67 -4.33
C ALA A 278 -9.28 -9.79 -3.07
N ALA A 279 -9.52 -10.83 -2.29
CA ALA A 279 -8.69 -11.19 -1.15
C ALA A 279 -8.38 -12.69 -1.21
N VAL A 280 -7.09 -13.03 -1.32
CA VAL A 280 -6.57 -14.39 -1.39
C VAL A 280 -6.00 -14.79 -0.04
N PHE A 281 -6.23 -16.04 0.38
CA PHE A 281 -5.74 -16.57 1.65
C PHE A 281 -5.76 -18.10 1.64
N GLY A 282 -4.97 -18.70 2.54
CA GLY A 282 -5.00 -20.14 2.81
C GLY A 282 -5.97 -20.50 3.92
N ILE A 283 -6.57 -21.69 3.83
CA ILE A 283 -7.23 -22.37 4.93
C ILE A 283 -6.61 -23.77 5.12
N PRO A 284 -6.59 -24.30 6.34
CA PRO A 284 -6.02 -25.64 6.59
C PRO A 284 -6.69 -26.72 5.75
N GLU A 285 -5.90 -27.63 5.19
CA GLU A 285 -6.32 -28.79 4.41
C GLU A 285 -5.46 -30.00 4.78
N GLU A 286 -6.09 -31.14 5.01
CA GLU A 286 -5.46 -32.34 5.60
C GLU A 286 -4.33 -32.92 4.74
N ARG A 287 -4.49 -32.95 3.43
CA ARG A 287 -3.55 -33.63 2.53
C ARG A 287 -2.37 -32.77 2.10
N LEU A 288 -2.61 -31.49 1.82
CA LEU A 288 -1.63 -30.58 1.24
C LEU A 288 -1.16 -29.49 2.21
N GLY A 289 -1.64 -29.51 3.46
CA GLY A 289 -1.36 -28.49 4.48
C GLY A 289 -2.32 -27.32 4.41
N GLU A 290 -2.36 -26.63 3.29
CA GLU A 290 -3.32 -25.55 3.06
C GLU A 290 -3.96 -25.66 1.67
N THR A 291 -5.18 -25.11 1.55
CA THR A 291 -5.83 -24.87 0.27
C THR A 291 -5.95 -23.39 0.00
N LEU A 292 -5.72 -22.99 -1.25
CA LEU A 292 -5.80 -21.61 -1.68
C LEU A 292 -7.25 -21.22 -1.94
N CYS A 293 -7.69 -20.13 -1.30
CA CYS A 293 -9.04 -19.58 -1.37
C CYS A 293 -9.00 -18.13 -1.85
N VAL A 294 -10.09 -17.69 -2.49
CA VAL A 294 -10.30 -16.29 -2.84
C VAL A 294 -11.74 -15.86 -2.58
N ALA A 295 -11.90 -14.70 -1.98
CA ALA A 295 -13.16 -13.95 -1.94
C ALA A 295 -13.08 -12.78 -2.92
N ILE A 296 -14.13 -12.61 -3.72
CA ILE A 296 -14.19 -11.61 -4.81
C ILE A 296 -15.47 -10.80 -4.68
N CYS A 297 -15.34 -9.49 -4.82
CA CYS A 297 -16.46 -8.59 -5.11
C CYS A 297 -16.45 -8.22 -6.58
N VAL A 298 -17.58 -8.43 -7.26
CA VAL A 298 -17.77 -8.12 -8.68
C VAL A 298 -18.25 -6.68 -8.83
N LYS A 299 -17.79 -5.99 -9.86
CA LYS A 299 -18.22 -4.62 -10.17
C LYS A 299 -19.71 -4.55 -10.44
N PRO A 300 -20.38 -3.44 -10.07
CA PRO A 300 -21.78 -3.22 -10.41
C PRO A 300 -22.05 -3.41 -11.91
N SER A 301 -23.15 -4.08 -12.24
CA SER A 301 -23.57 -4.37 -13.62
C SER A 301 -22.66 -5.30 -14.43
N MET A 302 -21.70 -5.95 -13.80
CA MET A 302 -20.90 -7.01 -14.41
C MET A 302 -21.30 -8.37 -13.84
N GLU A 303 -21.01 -9.42 -14.58
CA GLU A 303 -21.13 -10.81 -14.13
C GLU A 303 -19.76 -11.47 -14.16
N LEU A 304 -19.55 -12.45 -13.32
CA LEU A 304 -18.34 -13.26 -13.27
C LEU A 304 -18.70 -14.63 -12.71
N SER A 305 -18.41 -15.67 -13.46
CA SER A 305 -18.53 -17.05 -12.99
C SER A 305 -17.16 -17.59 -12.51
N GLU A 306 -17.21 -18.59 -11.64
CA GLU A 306 -16.00 -19.28 -11.19
C GLU A 306 -15.22 -19.90 -12.36
N GLN A 307 -15.92 -20.48 -13.33
CA GLN A 307 -15.29 -21.09 -14.49
C GLN A 307 -14.60 -20.05 -15.37
N GLU A 308 -15.26 -18.93 -15.65
CA GLU A 308 -14.68 -17.83 -16.42
C GLU A 308 -13.38 -17.28 -15.75
N LEU A 309 -13.41 -17.11 -14.42
CA LEU A 309 -12.22 -16.68 -13.72
C LEU A 309 -11.10 -17.74 -13.75
N ARG A 310 -11.45 -19.02 -13.59
CA ARG A 310 -10.46 -20.10 -13.71
C ARG A 310 -9.77 -20.11 -15.07
N ASP A 311 -10.56 -20.03 -16.14
CA ASP A 311 -10.05 -20.02 -17.52
C ASP A 311 -9.15 -18.79 -17.75
N PHE A 312 -9.55 -17.62 -17.26
CA PHE A 312 -8.76 -16.40 -17.33
C PHE A 312 -7.41 -16.50 -16.58
N LEU A 313 -7.37 -17.21 -15.46
CA LEU A 313 -6.17 -17.36 -14.65
C LEU A 313 -5.19 -18.41 -15.20
N GLN A 314 -5.65 -19.37 -16.03
CA GLN A 314 -4.78 -20.41 -16.61
C GLN A 314 -3.64 -19.84 -17.45
N ASP A 315 -3.89 -18.70 -18.13
CA ASP A 315 -2.88 -18.04 -18.96
C ASP A 315 -1.92 -17.14 -18.15
N LYS A 316 -2.19 -16.95 -16.86
CA LYS A 316 -1.48 -15.99 -16.00
C LYS A 316 -0.73 -16.63 -14.84
N LEU A 317 -1.22 -17.76 -14.36
CA LEU A 317 -0.70 -18.43 -13.16
C LEU A 317 -0.43 -19.89 -13.42
N ALA A 318 0.59 -20.43 -12.74
CA ALA A 318 0.77 -21.88 -12.70
C ALA A 318 -0.46 -22.57 -12.11
N ALA A 319 -0.79 -23.74 -12.57
CA ALA A 319 -2.02 -24.46 -12.20
C ALA A 319 -2.23 -24.60 -10.68
N PHE A 320 -1.14 -24.83 -9.92
CA PHE A 320 -1.21 -24.98 -8.46
C PHE A 320 -1.48 -23.65 -7.71
N LYS A 321 -1.29 -22.49 -8.38
CA LYS A 321 -1.58 -21.14 -7.86
C LYS A 321 -3.01 -20.68 -8.15
N ILE A 322 -3.79 -21.45 -8.92
CA ILE A 322 -5.19 -21.10 -9.16
C ILE A 322 -6.01 -21.48 -7.91
N PRO A 323 -6.77 -20.56 -7.31
CA PRO A 323 -7.55 -20.85 -6.11
C PRO A 323 -8.49 -22.05 -6.29
N SER A 324 -8.44 -22.96 -5.33
CA SER A 324 -9.29 -24.15 -5.34
C SER A 324 -10.73 -23.83 -4.95
N LEU A 325 -10.89 -22.88 -4.03
CA LEU A 325 -12.19 -22.41 -3.54
C LEU A 325 -12.36 -20.93 -3.88
N MET A 326 -13.46 -20.59 -4.50
CA MET A 326 -13.78 -19.21 -4.89
C MET A 326 -15.15 -18.84 -4.35
N GLN A 327 -15.25 -17.69 -3.71
CA GLN A 327 -16.51 -17.08 -3.34
C GLN A 327 -16.64 -15.78 -4.14
N ILE A 328 -17.61 -15.74 -5.02
CA ILE A 328 -17.90 -14.58 -5.87
C ILE A 328 -19.20 -13.96 -5.38
N ALA A 329 -19.14 -12.68 -5.04
CA ALA A 329 -20.26 -11.91 -4.50
C ALA A 329 -20.30 -10.50 -5.12
N TYR A 330 -21.40 -9.79 -4.84
CA TYR A 330 -21.59 -8.40 -5.27
C TYR A 330 -21.49 -7.42 -4.09
N GLU A 331 -21.27 -7.95 -2.89
CA GLU A 331 -21.11 -7.18 -1.67
C GLU A 331 -19.62 -6.93 -1.41
N GLU A 332 -19.31 -5.76 -0.84
CA GLU A 332 -17.94 -5.40 -0.45
C GLU A 332 -17.36 -6.41 0.55
N LEU A 333 -16.08 -6.71 0.39
CA LEU A 333 -15.39 -7.62 1.30
C LEU A 333 -15.25 -7.01 2.70
N PRO A 334 -15.29 -7.83 3.78
CA PRO A 334 -15.16 -7.36 5.14
C PRO A 334 -13.82 -6.68 5.39
N ARG A 335 -13.86 -5.53 6.07
CA ARG A 335 -12.69 -4.70 6.35
C ARG A 335 -12.50 -4.48 7.84
N VAL A 336 -11.25 -4.35 8.26
CA VAL A 336 -10.89 -3.81 9.57
C VAL A 336 -11.00 -2.28 9.58
N ALA A 337 -10.99 -1.66 10.76
CA ALA A 337 -11.16 -0.21 10.91
C ALA A 337 -10.13 0.65 10.13
N SER A 338 -8.98 0.09 9.76
CA SER A 338 -7.96 0.76 8.93
C SER A 338 -8.28 0.74 7.43
N GLY A 339 -9.38 0.11 7.00
CA GLY A 339 -9.78 -0.04 5.60
C GLY A 339 -9.18 -1.26 4.87
N LYS A 340 -8.31 -2.04 5.51
CA LYS A 340 -7.74 -3.28 4.95
C LYS A 340 -8.75 -4.43 5.01
N PHE A 341 -8.65 -5.38 4.09
CA PHE A 341 -9.45 -6.61 4.14
C PHE A 341 -9.19 -7.43 5.40
N SER A 342 -10.25 -7.93 6.00
CA SER A 342 -10.17 -8.82 7.16
C SER A 342 -10.03 -10.27 6.71
N LYS A 343 -8.81 -10.72 6.36
CA LYS A 343 -8.54 -12.10 5.96
C LYS A 343 -8.95 -13.11 7.05
N THR A 344 -8.91 -12.72 8.33
CA THR A 344 -9.39 -13.57 9.44
C THR A 344 -10.89 -13.85 9.33
N GLN A 345 -11.72 -12.81 9.16
CA GLN A 345 -13.16 -12.99 8.98
C GLN A 345 -13.50 -13.80 7.72
N LEU A 346 -12.76 -13.57 6.64
CA LEU A 346 -12.93 -14.33 5.40
C LEU A 346 -12.61 -15.81 5.60
N ARG A 347 -11.51 -16.15 6.30
CA ARG A 347 -11.15 -17.53 6.65
C ARG A 347 -12.27 -18.20 7.45
N ASP A 348 -12.81 -17.50 8.47
CA ASP A 348 -13.90 -18.01 9.31
C ASP A 348 -15.17 -18.33 8.49
N ILE A 349 -15.52 -17.46 7.53
CA ILE A 349 -16.65 -17.67 6.61
C ILE A 349 -16.42 -18.92 5.74
N PHE A 350 -15.24 -19.07 5.15
CA PHE A 350 -14.94 -20.24 4.29
C PHE A 350 -14.92 -21.55 5.05
N VAL A 351 -14.33 -21.55 6.26
CA VAL A 351 -14.32 -22.75 7.13
C VAL A 351 -15.73 -23.12 7.59
N SER A 352 -16.58 -22.12 7.85
CA SER A 352 -17.97 -22.36 8.26
C SER A 352 -18.81 -22.92 7.11
N ASN A 353 -18.63 -22.41 5.91
CA ASN A 353 -19.37 -22.85 4.71
C ASN A 353 -18.88 -24.24 4.20
N GLY A 354 -17.64 -24.60 4.45
CA GLY A 354 -17.06 -25.91 4.02
C GLY A 354 -17.37 -27.08 4.97
N LYS A 355 -18.12 -26.83 6.07
CA LYS A 355 -18.57 -27.88 7.02
C LYS A 355 -20.00 -28.36 6.75
N ASN A 356 -20.65 -27.92 5.68
CA ASN A 356 -21.99 -28.37 5.27
C ASN A 356 -21.93 -29.31 4.07
#